data_4e3433dc085b2d5007185bee7e47aa02
#
_entry.id   4e3433dc085b2d5007185bee7e47aa02
#
_cell.length_a   1.000
_cell.length_b   1.000
_cell.length_c   1.000
_cell.angle_alpha   90.00
_cell.angle_beta   90.00
_cell.angle_gamma   90.00
#
_symmetry.space_group_name_H-M   'P 1'
#
loop_
_entity.id
_entity.type
_entity.pdbx_description
1 polymer ?
#
loop_
_entity_poly.entity_id
_entity_poly.type
_entity_poly.pdbx_seq_one_letter_code
_entity_poly.pdbx_strand_id
1 'polypeptide(L)'
;EKLNVYKTDLKKSDEGLLKKFDKIINEISINIEGFHFNKSVAKVYEYVNLLSSLVSKKSIFEEDLSKIIEKLTIIIHPFIPHISEEIWQKMGKKQLCISAKWPETQDFYEESIIKMPIQVNGKTRSLIDVISNEDKDVIMKRVMLDPKIIKNIENKKISKTIFVPNKIVNLVVK
;
A
#
# COMPACT_ATOMS: atom_id res chain seq x y z
N GLU A 1 -24.84 7.03 24.74
CA GLU A 1 -24.53 8.40 24.29
C GLU A 1 -24.20 8.37 22.81
N LYS A 2 -25.04 8.98 21.99
CA LYS A 2 -24.89 9.00 20.54
C LYS A 2 -23.55 9.62 20.19
N LEU A 3 -22.91 9.13 19.11
CA LEU A 3 -21.76 9.74 18.39
C LEU A 3 -22.10 11.19 17.94
N ASN A 4 -22.46 12.02 18.86
CA ASN A 4 -23.19 13.26 18.63
C ASN A 4 -22.30 14.49 18.65
N VAL A 5 -21.03 14.39 18.23
CA VAL A 5 -20.13 15.54 18.39
C VAL A 5 -19.26 15.86 17.17
N TYR A 6 -19.30 15.04 16.14
CA TYR A 6 -18.56 15.40 14.93
C TYR A 6 -19.48 16.16 13.97
N LYS A 7 -19.41 17.50 13.99
CA LYS A 7 -20.03 18.36 12.98
C LYS A 7 -18.93 19.04 12.17
N THR A 8 -19.04 18.96 10.87
CA THR A 8 -18.15 19.63 9.93
C THR A 8 -18.97 20.40 8.91
N ASP A 9 -18.44 21.53 8.43
CA ASP A 9 -19.04 22.31 7.34
C ASP A 9 -18.69 21.75 5.97
N LEU A 10 -17.89 20.67 5.93
CA LEU A 10 -17.52 20.00 4.69
C LEU A 10 -18.72 19.29 4.06
N LYS A 11 -18.88 19.46 2.77
CA LYS A 11 -19.91 18.76 1.96
C LYS A 11 -19.40 17.44 1.37
N LYS A 12 -18.10 17.25 1.29
CA LYS A 12 -17.44 16.06 0.73
C LYS A 12 -15.99 15.99 1.24
N SER A 13 -15.49 14.79 1.52
CA SER A 13 -14.07 14.57 1.79
C SER A 13 -13.24 14.58 0.50
N ASP A 14 -11.93 14.81 0.65
CA ASP A 14 -10.99 14.68 -0.44
C ASP A 14 -10.87 13.22 -0.90
N GLU A 15 -11.05 12.96 -2.19
CA GLU A 15 -10.94 11.61 -2.77
C GLU A 15 -9.54 11.01 -2.59
N GLY A 16 -8.49 11.82 -2.66
CA GLY A 16 -7.13 11.39 -2.39
C GLY A 16 -6.93 10.93 -0.95
N LEU A 17 -7.71 11.50 -0.02
CA LEU A 17 -7.72 11.08 1.38
C LEU A 17 -8.37 9.71 1.57
N LEU A 18 -9.52 9.48 0.96
CA LEU A 18 -10.22 8.18 1.03
C LEU A 18 -9.36 7.06 0.46
N LYS A 19 -8.69 7.34 -0.66
CA LYS A 19 -7.71 6.43 -1.25
C LYS A 19 -6.58 6.04 -0.31
N LYS A 20 -6.09 6.94 0.55
CA LYS A 20 -5.05 6.61 1.55
C LYS A 20 -5.53 5.55 2.54
N PHE A 21 -6.78 5.64 3.02
CA PHE A 21 -7.35 4.63 3.89
C PHE A 21 -7.46 3.27 3.20
N ASP A 22 -7.95 3.23 1.97
CA ASP A 22 -8.08 1.99 1.21
C ASP A 22 -6.71 1.35 0.95
N LYS A 23 -5.66 2.15 0.68
CA LYS A 23 -4.28 1.66 0.57
C LYS A 23 -3.81 0.97 1.86
N ILE A 24 -4.02 1.60 3.01
CA ILE A 24 -3.64 1.01 4.31
C ILE A 24 -4.40 -0.29 4.55
N ILE A 25 -5.70 -0.36 4.22
CA ILE A 25 -6.50 -1.59 4.32
C ILE A 25 -5.92 -2.70 3.44
N ASN A 26 -5.56 -2.39 2.20
CA ASN A 26 -4.94 -3.37 1.29
C ASN A 26 -3.62 -3.91 1.85
N GLU A 27 -2.76 -3.03 2.39
CA GLU A 27 -1.51 -3.44 3.03
C GLU A 27 -1.76 -4.32 4.28
N ILE A 28 -2.80 -4.03 5.07
CA ILE A 28 -3.21 -4.87 6.21
C ILE A 28 -3.66 -6.24 5.71
N SER A 29 -4.48 -6.31 4.67
CA SER A 29 -4.98 -7.55 4.08
C SER A 29 -3.84 -8.45 3.61
N ILE A 30 -2.90 -7.91 2.82
CA ILE A 30 -1.71 -8.62 2.34
C ILE A 30 -0.86 -9.13 3.51
N ASN A 31 -0.69 -8.32 4.55
CA ASN A 31 0.09 -8.73 5.73
C ASN A 31 -0.60 -9.83 6.54
N ILE A 32 -1.94 -9.82 6.65
CA ILE A 32 -2.70 -10.88 7.31
C ILE A 32 -2.59 -12.18 6.52
N GLU A 33 -2.77 -12.16 5.21
CA GLU A 33 -2.63 -13.32 4.33
C GLU A 33 -1.22 -13.92 4.38
N GLY A 34 -0.20 -13.05 4.50
CA GLY A 34 1.20 -13.45 4.68
C GLY A 34 1.60 -13.81 6.11
N PHE A 35 0.67 -13.87 7.07
CA PHE A 35 0.91 -14.10 8.50
C PHE A 35 1.89 -13.09 9.16
N HIS A 36 1.99 -11.87 8.59
CA HIS A 36 2.82 -10.79 9.14
C HIS A 36 2.00 -9.90 10.10
N PHE A 37 1.42 -10.48 11.15
CA PHE A 37 0.51 -9.78 12.06
C PHE A 37 1.11 -8.55 12.74
N ASN A 38 2.40 -8.58 13.06
CA ASN A 38 3.11 -7.42 13.60
C ASN A 38 3.09 -6.21 12.64
N LYS A 39 3.23 -6.46 11.34
CA LYS A 39 3.13 -5.41 10.32
C LYS A 39 1.70 -4.91 10.16
N SER A 40 0.71 -5.82 10.23
CA SER A 40 -0.70 -5.45 10.20
C SER A 40 -1.05 -4.52 11.36
N VAL A 41 -0.62 -4.84 12.58
CA VAL A 41 -0.83 -4.00 13.75
C VAL A 41 -0.21 -2.61 13.57
N ALA A 42 1.02 -2.52 13.05
CA ALA A 42 1.66 -1.23 12.75
C ALA A 42 0.82 -0.40 11.75
N LYS A 43 0.24 -1.04 10.74
CA LYS A 43 -0.64 -0.38 9.77
C LYS A 43 -1.99 0.04 10.37
N VAL A 44 -2.52 -0.72 11.32
CA VAL A 44 -3.70 -0.31 12.08
C VAL A 44 -3.41 0.97 12.87
N TYR A 45 -2.25 1.08 13.52
CA TYR A 45 -1.84 2.33 14.18
C TYR A 45 -1.73 3.50 13.20
N GLU A 46 -1.17 3.29 12.02
CA GLU A 46 -1.10 4.31 10.96
C GLU A 46 -2.52 4.79 10.56
N TYR A 47 -3.44 3.85 10.37
CA TYR A 47 -4.84 4.14 10.07
C TYR A 47 -5.51 4.99 11.15
N VAL A 48 -5.38 4.58 12.41
CA VAL A 48 -5.97 5.27 13.56
C VAL A 48 -5.38 6.67 13.73
N ASN A 49 -4.07 6.83 13.58
CA ASN A 49 -3.41 8.13 13.68
C ASN A 49 -3.86 9.10 12.59
N LEU A 50 -3.98 8.61 11.35
CA LEU A 50 -4.51 9.40 10.24
C LEU A 50 -5.95 9.85 10.54
N LEU A 51 -6.82 8.93 10.95
CA LEU A 51 -8.20 9.21 11.31
C LEU A 51 -8.29 10.23 12.44
N SER A 52 -7.55 10.05 13.53
CA SER A 52 -7.52 10.95 14.67
C SER A 52 -7.09 12.37 14.29
N SER A 53 -6.08 12.50 13.42
CA SER A 53 -5.64 13.80 12.90
C SER A 53 -6.74 14.50 12.10
N LEU A 54 -7.50 13.77 11.29
CA LEU A 54 -8.57 14.34 10.47
C LEU A 54 -9.77 14.75 11.30
N VAL A 55 -10.14 13.93 12.28
CA VAL A 55 -11.22 14.25 13.24
C VAL A 55 -10.87 15.50 14.04
N SER A 56 -9.65 15.58 14.57
CA SER A 56 -9.18 16.75 15.33
C SER A 56 -9.18 18.04 14.50
N LYS A 57 -8.86 17.96 13.22
CA LYS A 57 -8.85 19.10 12.28
C LYS A 57 -10.22 19.38 11.66
N LYS A 58 -11.24 18.58 11.94
CA LYS A 58 -12.56 18.63 11.30
C LYS A 58 -12.47 18.59 9.76
N SER A 59 -11.52 17.85 9.22
CA SER A 59 -11.19 17.80 7.79
C SER A 59 -11.69 16.53 7.08
N ILE A 60 -12.71 15.88 7.64
CA ILE A 60 -13.39 14.72 7.08
C ILE A 60 -14.90 14.94 7.09
N PHE A 61 -15.57 14.52 6.01
CA PHE A 61 -17.04 14.57 5.93
C PHE A 61 -17.67 13.49 6.81
N GLU A 62 -18.82 13.78 7.44
CA GLU A 62 -19.43 12.92 8.44
C GLU A 62 -19.81 11.53 7.93
N GLU A 63 -20.36 11.45 6.71
CA GLU A 63 -20.71 10.16 6.09
C GLU A 63 -19.46 9.31 5.77
N ASP A 64 -18.38 9.95 5.33
CA ASP A 64 -17.14 9.27 5.04
C ASP A 64 -16.45 8.80 6.33
N LEU A 65 -16.52 9.59 7.40
CA LEU A 65 -16.07 9.22 8.74
C LEU A 65 -16.77 7.93 9.21
N SER A 66 -18.08 7.86 9.04
CA SER A 66 -18.85 6.66 9.42
C SER A 66 -18.38 5.41 8.66
N LYS A 67 -18.18 5.53 7.34
CA LYS A 67 -17.67 4.43 6.50
C LYS A 67 -16.24 4.01 6.88
N ILE A 68 -15.37 4.99 7.19
CA ILE A 68 -13.99 4.74 7.60
C ILE A 68 -13.96 4.02 8.96
N ILE A 69 -14.79 4.42 9.92
CA ILE A 69 -14.91 3.74 11.22
C ILE A 69 -15.46 2.32 11.04
N GLU A 70 -16.44 2.13 10.16
CA GLU A 70 -16.96 0.79 9.83
C GLU A 70 -15.87 -0.12 9.29
N LYS A 71 -15.11 0.33 8.28
CA LYS A 71 -13.97 -0.42 7.75
C LYS A 71 -12.91 -0.71 8.82
N LEU A 72 -12.56 0.29 9.65
CA LEU A 72 -11.62 0.12 10.75
C LEU A 72 -12.09 -0.99 11.70
N THR A 73 -13.35 -0.98 12.08
CA THR A 73 -13.92 -1.95 13.01
C THR A 73 -13.79 -3.37 12.50
N ILE A 74 -14.00 -3.58 11.20
CA ILE A 74 -13.84 -4.90 10.58
C ILE A 74 -12.36 -5.32 10.55
N ILE A 75 -11.45 -4.44 10.13
CA ILE A 75 -10.03 -4.81 9.98
C ILE A 75 -9.30 -5.04 11.31
N ILE A 76 -9.78 -4.46 12.42
CA ILE A 76 -9.22 -4.71 13.75
C ILE A 76 -9.83 -5.94 14.44
N HIS A 77 -10.95 -6.47 13.95
CA HIS A 77 -11.64 -7.59 14.55
C HIS A 77 -10.74 -8.83 14.76
N PRO A 78 -9.85 -9.23 13.83
CA PRO A 78 -8.96 -10.37 14.05
C PRO A 78 -7.98 -10.20 15.22
N PHE A 79 -7.72 -8.97 15.66
CA PHE A 79 -6.76 -8.66 16.73
C PHE A 79 -7.44 -8.37 18.06
N ILE A 80 -8.55 -7.66 18.04
CA ILE A 80 -9.29 -7.19 19.24
C ILE A 80 -10.80 -7.37 19.07
N PRO A 81 -11.30 -8.62 19.00
CA PRO A 81 -12.68 -8.92 18.63
C PRO A 81 -13.70 -8.28 19.57
N HIS A 82 -13.46 -8.28 20.90
CA HIS A 82 -14.42 -7.73 21.85
C HIS A 82 -14.68 -6.23 21.65
N ILE A 83 -13.62 -5.45 21.40
CA ILE A 83 -13.75 -4.01 21.14
C ILE A 83 -14.45 -3.78 19.81
N SER A 84 -14.13 -4.57 18.80
CA SER A 84 -14.76 -4.48 17.48
C SER A 84 -16.25 -4.76 17.56
N GLU A 85 -16.67 -5.81 18.25
CA GLU A 85 -18.09 -6.14 18.43
C GLU A 85 -18.83 -5.03 19.19
N GLU A 86 -18.22 -4.44 20.22
CA GLU A 86 -18.82 -3.33 20.96
C GLU A 86 -19.01 -2.09 20.09
N ILE A 87 -17.98 -1.72 19.30
CA ILE A 87 -18.09 -0.59 18.36
C ILE A 87 -19.17 -0.88 17.32
N TRP A 88 -19.19 -2.08 16.78
CA TRP A 88 -20.13 -2.53 15.75
C TRP A 88 -21.58 -2.42 16.25
N GLN A 89 -21.83 -2.87 17.47
CA GLN A 89 -23.13 -2.74 18.11
C GLN A 89 -23.52 -1.28 18.35
N LYS A 90 -22.59 -0.43 18.81
CA LYS A 90 -22.82 1.02 18.98
C LYS A 90 -23.10 1.74 17.67
N MET A 91 -22.61 1.24 16.55
CA MET A 91 -22.97 1.71 15.20
C MET A 91 -24.39 1.29 14.78
N GLY A 92 -25.11 0.54 15.60
CA GLY A 92 -26.48 0.09 15.34
C GLY A 92 -26.56 -1.12 14.39
N LYS A 93 -25.47 -1.83 14.18
CA LYS A 93 -25.46 -3.04 13.35
C LYS A 93 -26.16 -4.20 14.09
N LYS A 94 -27.03 -4.91 13.39
CA LYS A 94 -27.82 -6.00 13.98
C LYS A 94 -27.10 -7.34 14.05
N GLN A 95 -26.17 -7.59 13.12
CA GLN A 95 -25.37 -8.80 13.05
C GLN A 95 -24.03 -8.59 13.77
N LEU A 96 -23.33 -9.67 14.11
CA LEU A 96 -21.99 -9.60 14.67
C LEU A 96 -20.98 -9.09 13.65
N CYS A 97 -19.94 -8.40 14.08
CA CYS A 97 -18.89 -7.87 13.24
C CYS A 97 -18.14 -8.99 12.49
N ILE A 98 -17.98 -10.16 13.11
CA ILE A 98 -17.37 -11.34 12.47
C ILE A 98 -18.11 -11.79 11.20
N SER A 99 -19.40 -11.50 11.09
CA SER A 99 -20.20 -11.82 9.89
C SER A 99 -20.12 -10.78 8.80
N ALA A 100 -19.45 -9.66 9.05
CA ALA A 100 -19.29 -8.60 8.07
C ALA A 100 -18.31 -9.03 6.96
N LYS A 101 -18.61 -8.59 5.74
CA LYS A 101 -17.70 -8.81 4.61
C LYS A 101 -16.43 -7.98 4.82
N TRP A 102 -15.26 -8.60 4.59
CA TRP A 102 -13.99 -7.88 4.62
C TRP A 102 -14.03 -6.67 3.67
N PRO A 103 -13.51 -5.50 4.06
CA PRO A 103 -13.61 -4.31 3.22
C PRO A 103 -12.94 -4.51 1.88
N GLU A 104 -13.73 -4.34 0.81
CA GLU A 104 -13.18 -4.28 -0.55
C GLU A 104 -12.42 -2.95 -0.68
N THR A 105 -11.20 -3.05 -1.13
CA THR A 105 -10.39 -1.91 -1.56
C THR A 105 -10.44 -1.86 -3.08
N GLN A 106 -10.51 -0.66 -3.66
CA GLN A 106 -10.25 -0.54 -5.08
C GLN A 106 -8.84 -1.10 -5.31
N ASP A 107 -8.66 -1.90 -6.36
CA ASP A 107 -7.35 -2.41 -6.73
C ASP A 107 -6.41 -1.22 -6.95
N PHE A 108 -5.72 -0.84 -5.87
CA PHE A 108 -4.58 0.04 -5.98
C PHE A 108 -3.41 -0.78 -6.52
N TYR A 109 -3.44 -1.06 -7.79
CA TYR A 109 -2.21 -1.10 -8.54
C TYR A 109 -1.66 0.34 -8.59
N GLU A 110 -1.32 0.93 -7.41
CA GLU A 110 -0.22 1.87 -7.44
C GLU A 110 0.94 1.02 -7.97
N GLU A 111 1.26 1.29 -9.20
CA GLU A 111 2.54 0.89 -9.78
C GLU A 111 3.60 1.33 -8.76
N SER A 112 3.89 0.43 -7.80
CA SER A 112 4.90 0.74 -6.80
C SER A 112 6.20 0.86 -7.55
N ILE A 113 6.57 2.11 -7.85
CA ILE A 113 7.81 2.41 -8.53
C ILE A 113 8.95 2.02 -7.59
N ILE A 114 9.69 1.01 -8.01
CA ILE A 114 10.86 0.51 -7.29
C ILE A 114 12.10 1.02 -8.00
N LYS A 115 13.04 1.59 -7.25
CA LYS A 115 14.37 1.92 -7.79
C LYS A 115 15.20 0.65 -7.89
N MET A 116 15.31 0.12 -9.10
CA MET A 116 16.05 -1.10 -9.36
C MET A 116 17.50 -0.78 -9.75
N PRO A 117 18.50 -1.28 -9.00
CA PRO A 117 19.90 -1.11 -9.35
C PRO A 117 20.28 -1.99 -10.58
N ILE A 118 20.96 -1.35 -11.53
CA ILE A 118 21.54 -2.01 -12.70
C ILE A 118 23.04 -2.12 -12.50
N GLN A 119 23.51 -3.36 -12.54
CA GLN A 119 24.94 -3.68 -12.38
C GLN A 119 25.56 -4.10 -13.72
N VAL A 120 26.84 -3.78 -13.83
CA VAL A 120 27.72 -4.33 -14.89
C VAL A 120 28.89 -4.98 -14.18
N ASN A 121 29.07 -6.30 -14.38
CA ASN A 121 30.07 -7.13 -13.69
C ASN A 121 30.05 -6.92 -12.15
N GLY A 122 28.82 -6.91 -11.56
CA GLY A 122 28.61 -6.79 -10.10
C GLY A 122 28.75 -5.36 -9.54
N LYS A 123 29.11 -4.37 -10.35
CA LYS A 123 29.20 -2.96 -9.91
C LYS A 123 27.95 -2.20 -10.35
N THR A 124 27.25 -1.56 -9.44
CA THR A 124 26.07 -0.72 -9.74
C THR A 124 26.48 0.47 -10.60
N ARG A 125 25.86 0.64 -11.75
CA ARG A 125 26.14 1.70 -12.72
C ARG A 125 24.99 2.67 -12.91
N SER A 126 23.75 2.19 -12.71
CA SER A 126 22.57 3.01 -12.82
C SER A 126 21.47 2.53 -11.87
N LEU A 127 20.48 3.40 -11.65
CA LEU A 127 19.22 3.10 -10.95
C LEU A 127 18.10 3.47 -11.93
N ILE A 128 17.20 2.55 -12.19
CA ILE A 128 16.01 2.83 -13.00
C ILE A 128 14.75 2.65 -12.17
N ASP A 129 13.75 3.46 -12.45
CA ASP A 129 12.43 3.32 -11.86
C ASP A 129 11.66 2.25 -12.66
N VAL A 130 11.22 1.20 -11.99
CA VAL A 130 10.45 0.09 -12.56
C VAL A 130 9.18 -0.11 -11.76
N ILE A 131 8.13 -0.58 -12.42
CA ILE A 131 6.89 -0.97 -11.76
C ILE A 131 7.11 -2.31 -11.07
N SER A 132 6.57 -2.49 -9.85
CA SER A 132 6.65 -3.77 -9.16
C SER A 132 6.04 -4.88 -10.02
N ASN A 133 6.79 -5.99 -10.15
CA ASN A 133 6.43 -7.14 -10.99
C ASN A 133 6.30 -6.83 -12.50
N GLU A 134 6.91 -5.74 -12.97
CA GLU A 134 6.98 -5.41 -14.38
C GLU A 134 7.70 -6.51 -15.16
N ASP A 135 7.26 -6.73 -16.41
CA ASP A 135 7.83 -7.76 -17.27
C ASP A 135 9.32 -7.54 -17.53
N LYS A 136 10.08 -8.64 -17.47
CA LYS A 136 11.52 -8.64 -17.67
C LYS A 136 11.94 -7.98 -18.99
N ASP A 137 11.21 -8.23 -20.08
CA ASP A 137 11.58 -7.73 -21.40
C ASP A 137 11.38 -6.23 -21.50
N VAL A 138 10.38 -5.69 -20.83
CA VAL A 138 10.14 -4.24 -20.73
C VAL A 138 11.27 -3.58 -19.95
N ILE A 139 11.64 -4.15 -18.79
CA ILE A 139 12.76 -3.66 -17.97
C ILE A 139 14.06 -3.71 -18.77
N MET A 140 14.33 -4.81 -19.46
CA MET A 140 15.55 -4.96 -20.25
C MET A 140 15.65 -3.95 -21.39
N LYS A 141 14.55 -3.62 -22.07
CA LYS A 141 14.53 -2.55 -23.08
C LYS A 141 14.95 -1.21 -22.49
N ARG A 142 14.43 -0.83 -21.28
CA ARG A 142 14.85 0.40 -20.60
C ARG A 142 16.32 0.36 -20.18
N VAL A 143 16.81 -0.77 -19.67
CA VAL A 143 18.22 -0.95 -19.28
C VAL A 143 19.16 -0.73 -20.48
N MET A 144 18.78 -1.23 -21.65
CA MET A 144 19.59 -1.08 -22.87
C MET A 144 19.54 0.33 -23.47
N LEU A 145 18.56 1.15 -23.07
CA LEU A 145 18.45 2.55 -23.49
C LEU A 145 19.12 3.51 -22.51
N ASP A 146 19.54 3.04 -21.31
CA ASP A 146 20.19 3.91 -20.31
C ASP A 146 21.60 4.31 -20.79
N PRO A 147 21.89 5.64 -20.93
CA PRO A 147 23.17 6.12 -21.41
C PRO A 147 24.36 5.67 -20.55
N LYS A 148 24.14 5.53 -19.21
CA LYS A 148 25.19 5.08 -18.30
C LYS A 148 25.51 3.60 -18.51
N ILE A 149 24.54 2.79 -18.84
CA ILE A 149 24.72 1.37 -19.13
C ILE A 149 25.38 1.21 -20.49
N ILE A 150 24.88 1.91 -21.52
CA ILE A 150 25.47 1.89 -22.87
C ILE A 150 26.98 2.16 -22.79
N LYS A 151 27.39 3.24 -22.11
CA LYS A 151 28.80 3.60 -21.92
C LYS A 151 29.64 2.50 -21.22
N ASN A 152 29.04 1.72 -20.33
CA ASN A 152 29.75 0.67 -19.58
C ASN A 152 29.81 -0.69 -20.32
N ILE A 153 28.95 -0.90 -21.32
CA ILE A 153 28.94 -2.10 -22.18
C ILE A 153 29.49 -1.87 -23.56
N GLU A 154 29.87 -0.61 -23.89
CA GLU A 154 30.46 -0.25 -25.18
C GLU A 154 31.69 -1.10 -25.46
N ASN A 155 31.75 -1.66 -26.66
CA ASN A 155 32.80 -2.59 -27.11
C ASN A 155 32.93 -3.90 -26.32
N LYS A 156 31.90 -4.30 -25.55
CA LYS A 156 31.88 -5.55 -24.80
C LYS A 156 30.68 -6.41 -25.18
N LYS A 157 30.87 -7.72 -25.17
CA LYS A 157 29.81 -8.67 -25.45
C LYS A 157 29.14 -9.09 -24.14
N ILE A 158 27.81 -8.96 -24.07
CA ILE A 158 27.04 -9.45 -22.90
C ILE A 158 27.10 -10.97 -22.97
N SER A 159 27.69 -11.57 -21.95
CA SER A 159 27.81 -13.03 -21.83
C SER A 159 26.67 -13.65 -21.04
N LYS A 160 26.15 -12.92 -20.04
CA LYS A 160 25.04 -13.40 -19.18
C LYS A 160 24.27 -12.22 -18.61
N THR A 161 22.96 -12.36 -18.53
CA THR A 161 22.07 -11.43 -17.80
C THR A 161 21.49 -12.14 -16.61
N ILE A 162 21.69 -11.58 -15.41
CA ILE A 162 21.08 -12.04 -14.17
C ILE A 162 19.99 -11.05 -13.82
N PHE A 163 18.75 -11.51 -13.77
CA PHE A 163 17.57 -10.72 -13.43
C PHE A 163 16.91 -11.31 -12.19
N VAL A 164 16.75 -10.51 -11.16
CA VAL A 164 15.99 -10.85 -9.95
C VAL A 164 14.84 -9.86 -9.86
N PRO A 165 13.58 -10.32 -10.01
CA PRO A 165 12.40 -9.44 -9.97
C PRO A 165 12.42 -8.52 -8.75
N ASN A 166 12.06 -7.26 -8.96
CA ASN A 166 11.98 -6.22 -7.93
C ASN A 166 13.28 -5.94 -7.14
N LYS A 167 14.39 -6.52 -7.53
CA LYS A 167 15.66 -6.39 -6.79
C LYS A 167 16.81 -5.86 -7.62
N ILE A 168 17.17 -6.51 -8.73
CA ILE A 168 18.40 -6.19 -9.44
C ILE A 168 18.43 -6.73 -10.86
N VAL A 169 19.11 -6.00 -11.75
CA VAL A 169 19.62 -6.52 -13.03
C VAL A 169 21.13 -6.46 -13.01
N ASN A 170 21.82 -7.55 -13.34
CA ASN A 170 23.25 -7.57 -13.49
C ASN A 170 23.65 -8.11 -14.89
N LEU A 171 24.33 -7.27 -15.65
CA LEU A 171 24.89 -7.59 -16.96
C LEU A 171 26.35 -8.05 -16.80
N VAL A 172 26.62 -9.30 -17.13
CA VAL A 172 27.98 -9.82 -17.16
C VAL A 172 28.53 -9.64 -18.57
N VAL A 173 29.56 -8.82 -18.71
CA VAL A 173 30.19 -8.50 -20.00
C VAL A 173 31.64 -8.97 -20.02
N LYS A 174 32.08 -9.40 -21.23
CA LYS A 174 33.45 -9.78 -21.55
C LYS A 174 33.97 -8.88 -22.63
#